data_58aa12f555c1465d44f8f78ae443a0ac
#
_entry.id   58aa12f555c1465d44f8f78ae443a0ac
#
_cell.length_a   1.000
_cell.length_b   1.000
_cell.length_c   1.000
_cell.angle_alpha   90.00
_cell.angle_beta   90.00
_cell.angle_gamma   90.00
#
_symmetry.space_group_name_H-M   'P 1'
#
loop_
_entity.id
_entity.type
_entity.pdbx_description
1 polymer ?
#
loop_
_entity_poly.entity_id
_entity_poly.type
_entity_poly.pdbx_seq_one_letter_code
_entity_poly.pdbx_strand_id
1 'polypeptide(L)'
;MSSRTNSALLIVGHGSTVNPDSSAPTLAHAAEIRRRGLFAEVTCCFWKEEPSLRDALFFFRDDAIRDVYVVPNFISEGYFTRTVIPRELELNGPTTERSSSQTWKYCEPSGSHRGMMELLLRRAREVAPNVPAADTTLLIVGHGTSLNDNSAVAAKRQVEMIRARGDYAAVLNVYMEEPPLVSDWLAITLTRNVVVVPFFVSDGLHSHEDIPVLLGINNAGNRTAANPHQLHGRSLFYSTAIGTEPKFADVIIEQAAAFDAQKPELDSVS
;
A
#
# COMPACT_ATOMS: atom_id res chain seq x y z
N MET A 1 10.69 15.83 10.54
CA MET A 1 11.53 15.51 9.35
C MET A 1 12.14 16.81 8.85
N SER A 2 13.42 16.81 8.46
CA SER A 2 14.08 17.97 7.86
C SER A 2 13.56 18.19 6.43
N SER A 3 13.46 19.45 6.03
CA SER A 3 13.09 19.82 4.65
C SER A 3 14.18 19.35 3.67
N ARG A 4 13.76 18.82 2.52
CA ARG A 4 14.60 18.29 1.44
C ARG A 4 14.50 19.21 0.22
N THR A 5 14.91 20.46 0.38
CA THR A 5 14.72 21.56 -0.61
C THR A 5 15.43 21.35 -1.94
N ASN A 6 16.34 20.38 -2.03
CA ASN A 6 17.04 19.97 -3.25
C ASN A 6 16.71 18.55 -3.70
N SER A 7 15.61 17.99 -3.21
CA SER A 7 15.20 16.63 -3.53
C SER A 7 13.78 16.61 -4.10
N ALA A 8 13.53 15.68 -5.02
CA ALA A 8 12.21 15.38 -5.55
C ALA A 8 11.71 14.01 -5.08
N LEU A 9 10.40 13.83 -5.10
CA LEU A 9 9.73 12.57 -4.83
C LEU A 9 8.90 12.16 -6.05
N LEU A 10 9.19 11.00 -6.60
CA LEU A 10 8.42 10.31 -7.63
C LEU A 10 7.67 9.14 -7.03
N ILE A 11 6.34 9.18 -7.06
CA ILE A 11 5.49 8.09 -6.61
C ILE A 11 5.02 7.31 -7.84
N VAL A 12 5.34 6.02 -7.91
CA VAL A 12 5.02 5.19 -9.09
C VAL A 12 3.89 4.24 -8.75
N GLY A 13 2.77 4.36 -9.46
CA GLY A 13 1.61 3.47 -9.33
C GLY A 13 1.38 2.59 -10.56
N HIS A 14 0.47 1.63 -10.46
CA HIS A 14 0.06 0.82 -11.60
C HIS A 14 -0.88 1.58 -12.54
N GLY A 15 -1.87 2.29 -11.97
CA GLY A 15 -2.93 2.91 -12.73
C GLY A 15 -3.89 1.91 -13.38
N SER A 16 -4.88 2.41 -14.12
CA SER A 16 -5.84 1.58 -14.85
C SER A 16 -6.43 2.34 -16.04
N THR A 17 -6.56 1.69 -17.17
CA THR A 17 -7.24 2.24 -18.35
C THR A 17 -8.75 2.21 -18.26
N VAL A 18 -9.31 1.47 -17.31
CA VAL A 18 -10.76 1.21 -17.20
C VAL A 18 -11.37 1.69 -15.88
N ASN A 19 -10.54 1.98 -14.86
CA ASN A 19 -11.02 2.40 -13.55
C ASN A 19 -10.21 3.58 -13.03
N PRO A 20 -10.76 4.83 -13.09
CA PRO A 20 -10.08 6.03 -12.60
C PRO A 20 -9.85 6.03 -11.08
N ASP A 21 -10.60 5.24 -10.32
CA ASP A 21 -10.41 5.11 -8.86
C ASP A 21 -9.09 4.40 -8.51
N SER A 22 -8.44 3.77 -9.50
CA SER A 22 -7.16 3.07 -9.31
C SER A 22 -6.01 4.01 -8.95
N SER A 23 -5.93 5.18 -9.57
CA SER A 23 -4.89 6.18 -9.32
C SER A 23 -5.27 7.23 -8.29
N ALA A 24 -6.57 7.43 -8.06
CA ALA A 24 -7.07 8.51 -7.20
C ALA A 24 -6.39 8.59 -5.82
N PRO A 25 -6.17 7.49 -5.07
CA PRO A 25 -5.44 7.55 -3.80
C PRO A 25 -3.99 8.01 -3.95
N THR A 26 -3.28 7.53 -4.98
CA THR A 26 -1.89 7.94 -5.25
C THR A 26 -1.80 9.42 -5.56
N LEU A 27 -2.72 9.95 -6.38
CA LEU A 27 -2.83 11.38 -6.70
C LEU A 27 -3.12 12.21 -5.44
N ALA A 28 -4.03 11.74 -4.58
CA ALA A 28 -4.35 12.40 -3.31
C ALA A 28 -3.14 12.44 -2.35
N HIS A 29 -2.39 11.33 -2.24
CA HIS A 29 -1.17 11.30 -1.44
C HIS A 29 -0.09 12.23 -1.98
N ALA A 30 0.13 12.25 -3.31
CA ALA A 30 1.06 13.17 -3.94
C ALA A 30 0.68 14.65 -3.65
N ALA A 31 -0.61 14.99 -3.76
CA ALA A 31 -1.11 16.33 -3.44
C ALA A 31 -0.89 16.70 -1.96
N GLU A 32 -1.16 15.78 -1.05
CA GLU A 32 -0.94 16.00 0.39
C GLU A 32 0.56 16.16 0.72
N ILE A 33 1.44 15.33 0.14
CA ILE A 33 2.89 15.44 0.35
C ILE A 33 3.42 16.76 -0.21
N ARG A 34 2.92 17.17 -1.38
CA ARG A 34 3.25 18.49 -1.99
C ARG A 34 2.84 19.62 -1.06
N ARG A 35 1.63 19.58 -0.49
CA ARG A 35 1.14 20.58 0.47
C ARG A 35 2.03 20.71 1.70
N ARG A 36 2.68 19.63 2.13
CA ARG A 36 3.60 19.65 3.30
C ARG A 36 4.93 20.34 3.02
N GLY A 37 5.32 20.52 1.75
CA GLY A 37 6.53 21.24 1.37
C GLY A 37 7.84 20.59 1.83
N LEU A 38 7.86 19.26 1.98
CA LEU A 38 9.06 18.53 2.45
C LEU A 38 10.07 18.29 1.34
N PHE A 39 9.62 18.23 0.09
CA PHE A 39 10.43 18.06 -1.11
C PHE A 39 10.30 19.30 -1.99
N ALA A 40 11.32 19.58 -2.80
CA ALA A 40 11.29 20.65 -3.80
C ALA A 40 10.19 20.38 -4.83
N GLU A 41 10.07 19.14 -5.26
CA GLU A 41 9.07 18.69 -6.20
C GLU A 41 8.48 17.34 -5.79
N VAL A 42 7.17 17.16 -6.00
CA VAL A 42 6.48 15.89 -5.78
C VAL A 42 5.59 15.62 -6.98
N THR A 43 5.78 14.47 -7.61
CA THR A 43 4.93 14.05 -8.71
C THR A 43 4.62 12.55 -8.61
N CYS A 44 3.68 12.08 -9.42
CA CYS A 44 3.39 10.65 -9.56
C CYS A 44 3.27 10.29 -11.04
N CYS A 45 3.48 9.02 -11.33
CA CYS A 45 3.29 8.46 -12.66
C CYS A 45 2.75 7.02 -12.56
N PHE A 46 2.22 6.52 -13.68
CA PHE A 46 1.53 5.25 -13.73
C PHE A 46 1.94 4.43 -14.95
N TRP A 47 1.83 3.10 -14.81
CA TRP A 47 2.07 2.18 -15.93
C TRP A 47 0.96 2.20 -16.97
N LYS A 48 -0.32 2.36 -16.52
CA LYS A 48 -1.50 2.19 -17.37
C LYS A 48 -2.27 3.47 -17.67
N GLU A 49 -1.86 4.61 -17.14
CA GLU A 49 -2.52 5.91 -17.35
C GLU A 49 -1.53 7.07 -17.23
N GLU A 50 -1.99 8.27 -17.52
CA GLU A 50 -1.19 9.50 -17.40
C GLU A 50 -1.20 10.05 -15.95
N PRO A 51 -0.12 10.69 -15.52
CA PRO A 51 1.17 10.84 -16.21
C PRO A 51 1.89 9.49 -16.39
N SER A 52 2.40 9.27 -17.61
CA SER A 52 3.00 7.98 -17.96
C SER A 52 4.33 7.72 -17.25
N LEU A 53 4.55 6.48 -16.78
CA LEU A 53 5.84 6.04 -16.26
C LEU A 53 6.96 6.21 -17.30
N ARG A 54 6.65 6.10 -18.60
CA ARG A 54 7.63 6.25 -19.68
C ARG A 54 8.16 7.66 -19.81
N ASP A 55 7.37 8.67 -19.41
CA ASP A 55 7.77 10.07 -19.46
C ASP A 55 8.48 10.54 -18.20
N ALA A 56 8.51 9.71 -17.16
CA ALA A 56 9.03 10.07 -15.85
C ALA A 56 10.52 10.46 -15.86
N LEU A 57 11.30 9.95 -16.83
CA LEU A 57 12.70 10.33 -17.04
C LEU A 57 12.87 11.83 -17.36
N PHE A 58 11.80 12.50 -17.79
CA PHE A 58 11.81 13.90 -18.20
C PHE A 58 11.18 14.84 -17.18
N PHE A 59 10.70 14.35 -16.03
CA PHE A 59 9.97 15.18 -15.08
C PHE A 59 10.89 16.15 -14.33
N PHE A 60 12.04 15.69 -13.85
CA PHE A 60 12.90 16.46 -12.97
C PHE A 60 14.09 17.05 -13.73
N ARG A 61 13.86 18.20 -14.41
CA ARG A 61 14.86 18.87 -15.23
C ARG A 61 15.53 20.06 -14.53
N ASP A 62 15.08 20.43 -13.33
CA ASP A 62 15.69 21.50 -12.56
C ASP A 62 17.03 21.04 -12.00
N ASP A 63 18.10 21.73 -12.38
CA ASP A 63 19.47 21.45 -11.92
C ASP A 63 19.65 21.64 -10.39
N ALA A 64 18.69 22.28 -9.72
CA ALA A 64 18.68 22.38 -8.26
C ALA A 64 18.29 21.05 -7.58
N ILE A 65 17.61 20.14 -8.31
CA ILE A 65 17.23 18.82 -7.78
C ILE A 65 18.43 17.88 -7.86
N ARG A 66 18.95 17.49 -6.71
CA ARG A 66 20.09 16.57 -6.57
C ARG A 66 19.68 15.12 -6.39
N ASP A 67 18.63 14.89 -5.62
CA ASP A 67 18.13 13.55 -5.31
C ASP A 67 16.70 13.39 -5.81
N VAL A 68 16.42 12.27 -6.48
CA VAL A 68 15.05 11.85 -6.85
C VAL A 68 14.74 10.55 -6.14
N TYR A 69 13.86 10.59 -5.14
CA TYR A 69 13.37 9.39 -4.46
C TYR A 69 12.23 8.79 -5.26
N VAL A 70 12.44 7.57 -5.74
CA VAL A 70 11.43 6.81 -6.47
C VAL A 70 10.77 5.82 -5.51
N VAL A 71 9.51 6.07 -5.15
CA VAL A 71 8.75 5.20 -4.23
C VAL A 71 7.67 4.45 -5.00
N PRO A 72 7.82 3.11 -5.17
CA PRO A 72 6.77 2.28 -5.74
C PRO A 72 5.56 2.24 -4.81
N ASN A 73 4.41 2.74 -5.26
CA ASN A 73 3.15 2.65 -4.52
C ASN A 73 2.46 1.32 -4.82
N PHE A 74 3.04 0.26 -4.28
CA PHE A 74 2.61 -1.14 -4.38
C PHE A 74 2.57 -1.78 -3.00
N ILE A 75 1.68 -2.76 -2.82
CA ILE A 75 1.54 -3.47 -1.54
C ILE A 75 2.73 -4.39 -1.26
N SER A 76 3.31 -4.99 -2.29
CA SER A 76 4.42 -5.94 -2.16
C SER A 76 5.41 -5.80 -3.29
N GLU A 77 6.59 -6.35 -3.07
CA GLU A 77 7.52 -6.59 -4.15
C GLU A 77 6.96 -7.62 -5.15
N GLY A 78 7.27 -7.43 -6.42
CA GLY A 78 6.86 -8.32 -7.48
C GLY A 78 7.47 -7.93 -8.82
N TYR A 79 6.93 -8.48 -9.92
CA TYR A 79 7.44 -8.22 -11.26
C TYR A 79 7.52 -6.72 -11.61
N PHE A 80 6.50 -5.95 -11.21
CA PHE A 80 6.50 -4.50 -11.48
C PHE A 80 7.62 -3.78 -10.75
N THR A 81 7.77 -4.01 -9.47
CA THR A 81 8.77 -3.31 -8.64
C THR A 81 10.19 -3.80 -8.88
N ARG A 82 10.38 -5.06 -9.25
CA ARG A 82 11.71 -5.65 -9.48
C ARG A 82 12.19 -5.52 -10.92
N THR A 83 11.27 -5.42 -11.89
CA THR A 83 11.63 -5.49 -13.31
C THR A 83 11.11 -4.32 -14.12
N VAL A 84 9.79 -4.04 -14.07
CA VAL A 84 9.18 -3.05 -14.97
C VAL A 84 9.63 -1.64 -14.61
N ILE A 85 9.45 -1.21 -13.36
CA ILE A 85 9.83 0.14 -12.92
C ILE A 85 11.33 0.40 -13.11
N PRO A 86 12.25 -0.48 -12.65
CA PRO A 86 13.68 -0.28 -12.89
C PRO A 86 14.04 -0.17 -14.38
N ARG A 87 13.45 -1.01 -15.22
CA ARG A 87 13.68 -0.98 -16.67
C ARG A 87 13.20 0.32 -17.32
N GLU A 88 11.94 0.72 -17.07
CA GLU A 88 11.36 1.93 -17.69
C GLU A 88 12.04 3.21 -17.20
N LEU A 89 12.51 3.21 -15.96
CA LEU A 89 13.28 4.32 -15.38
C LEU A 89 14.79 4.12 -15.54
N GLU A 90 15.26 3.14 -16.30
CA GLU A 90 16.69 2.82 -16.54
C GLU A 90 17.51 2.81 -15.23
N LEU A 91 16.97 2.26 -14.16
CA LEU A 91 17.65 2.20 -12.88
C LEU A 91 18.66 1.05 -12.85
N ASN A 92 19.84 1.33 -12.30
CA ASN A 92 20.89 0.35 -12.10
C ASN A 92 21.16 0.18 -10.59
N GLY A 93 20.38 -0.71 -9.98
CA GLY A 93 20.40 -0.93 -8.54
C GLY A 93 19.63 0.12 -7.72
N PRO A 94 19.86 0.16 -6.41
CA PRO A 94 19.12 1.06 -5.52
C PRO A 94 19.47 2.54 -5.73
N THR A 95 20.64 2.84 -6.27
CA THR A 95 21.12 4.19 -6.55
C THR A 95 21.61 4.27 -7.99
N THR A 96 21.13 5.25 -8.74
CA THR A 96 21.51 5.47 -10.15
C THR A 96 21.86 6.93 -10.37
N GLU A 97 23.08 7.20 -10.79
CA GLU A 97 23.51 8.54 -11.20
C GLU A 97 23.01 8.84 -12.62
N ARG A 98 22.26 9.93 -12.81
CA ARG A 98 21.68 10.36 -14.09
C ARG A 98 22.50 11.41 -14.80
N SER A 99 23.12 12.28 -14.03
CA SER A 99 23.99 13.34 -14.48
C SER A 99 25.05 13.58 -13.43
N SER A 100 26.00 14.45 -13.71
CA SER A 100 27.00 14.85 -12.70
C SER A 100 26.41 15.47 -11.43
N SER A 101 25.12 15.76 -11.42
CA SER A 101 24.44 16.47 -10.34
C SER A 101 23.19 15.79 -9.80
N GLN A 102 22.65 14.74 -10.44
CA GLN A 102 21.38 14.14 -10.04
C GLN A 102 21.49 12.63 -9.80
N THR A 103 21.03 12.19 -8.64
CA THR A 103 21.03 10.79 -8.20
C THR A 103 19.59 10.32 -7.97
N TRP A 104 19.21 9.22 -8.61
CA TRP A 104 17.93 8.56 -8.41
C TRP A 104 18.06 7.43 -7.38
N LYS A 105 17.19 7.46 -6.38
CA LYS A 105 17.19 6.56 -5.22
C LYS A 105 15.93 5.70 -5.27
N TYR A 106 16.06 4.42 -5.58
CA TYR A 106 14.95 3.48 -5.70
C TYR A 106 14.60 2.89 -4.35
N CYS A 107 13.47 3.29 -3.79
CA CYS A 107 13.00 2.88 -2.48
C CYS A 107 12.23 1.56 -2.53
N GLU A 108 12.06 0.93 -1.35
CA GLU A 108 11.17 -0.21 -1.19
C GLU A 108 9.70 0.17 -1.46
N PRO A 109 8.84 -0.81 -1.87
CA PRO A 109 7.41 -0.57 -2.04
C PRO A 109 6.74 -0.09 -0.75
N SER A 110 5.75 0.80 -0.88
CA SER A 110 5.03 1.37 0.27
C SER A 110 4.45 0.31 1.22
N GLY A 111 3.89 -0.79 0.67
CA GLY A 111 3.28 -1.84 1.47
C GLY A 111 4.25 -2.67 2.32
N SER A 112 5.55 -2.64 2.01
CA SER A 112 6.58 -3.30 2.83
C SER A 112 6.92 -2.52 4.10
N HIS A 113 6.55 -1.24 4.18
CA HIS A 113 6.91 -0.38 5.30
C HIS A 113 6.23 -0.80 6.60
N ARG A 114 7.00 -0.77 7.71
CA ARG A 114 6.48 -1.14 9.03
C ARG A 114 5.30 -0.30 9.50
N GLY A 115 5.19 0.95 9.06
CA GLY A 115 4.10 1.86 9.38
C GLY A 115 2.74 1.40 8.85
N MET A 116 2.70 0.45 7.91
CA MET A 116 1.46 -0.13 7.40
C MET A 116 0.64 -0.81 8.49
N MET A 117 1.30 -1.43 9.49
CA MET A 117 0.62 -2.02 10.65
C MET A 117 -0.28 -1.01 11.36
N GLU A 118 0.24 0.19 11.65
CA GLU A 118 -0.54 1.22 12.35
C GLU A 118 -1.69 1.75 11.49
N LEU A 119 -1.52 1.83 10.17
CA LEU A 119 -2.60 2.21 9.26
C LEU A 119 -3.71 1.16 9.24
N LEU A 120 -3.37 -0.13 9.19
CA LEU A 120 -4.33 -1.23 9.26
C LEU A 120 -5.13 -1.21 10.57
N LEU A 121 -4.45 -1.03 11.70
CA LEU A 121 -5.09 -0.92 13.03
C LEU A 121 -5.97 0.31 13.12
N ARG A 122 -5.54 1.44 12.56
CA ARG A 122 -6.34 2.65 12.51
C ARG A 122 -7.61 2.43 11.69
N ARG A 123 -7.48 1.88 10.48
CA ARG A 123 -8.62 1.58 9.61
C ARG A 123 -9.62 0.63 10.28
N ALA A 124 -9.12 -0.41 10.95
CA ALA A 124 -9.96 -1.33 11.69
C ALA A 124 -10.76 -0.65 12.82
N ARG A 125 -10.13 0.28 13.56
CA ARG A 125 -10.81 1.06 14.60
C ARG A 125 -11.82 2.07 14.04
N GLU A 126 -11.53 2.68 12.90
CA GLU A 126 -12.44 3.63 12.24
C GLU A 126 -13.73 2.97 11.77
N VAL A 127 -13.66 1.76 11.24
CA VAL A 127 -14.84 1.04 10.72
C VAL A 127 -15.67 0.38 11.83
N ALA A 128 -15.05 0.09 12.98
CA ALA A 128 -15.70 -0.54 14.13
C ALA A 128 -15.35 0.18 15.46
N PRO A 129 -15.68 1.48 15.62
CA PRO A 129 -15.18 2.31 16.72
C PRO A 129 -15.64 1.88 18.11
N ASN A 130 -16.81 1.23 18.20
CA ASN A 130 -17.45 0.84 19.46
C ASN A 130 -17.33 -0.66 19.75
N VAL A 131 -16.47 -1.38 19.03
CA VAL A 131 -16.30 -2.82 19.19
C VAL A 131 -14.96 -3.11 19.86
N PRO A 132 -14.94 -3.84 21.00
CA PRO A 132 -13.69 -4.19 21.66
C PRO A 132 -12.81 -5.06 20.75
N ALA A 133 -11.56 -4.69 20.56
CA ALA A 133 -10.61 -5.46 19.75
C ALA A 133 -10.41 -6.88 20.31
N ALA A 134 -10.40 -7.02 21.65
CA ALA A 134 -10.27 -8.32 22.33
C ALA A 134 -11.39 -9.33 22.02
N ASP A 135 -12.57 -8.82 21.54
CA ASP A 135 -13.71 -9.66 21.15
C ASP A 135 -13.88 -9.76 19.63
N THR A 136 -12.85 -9.34 18.88
CA THR A 136 -12.91 -9.17 17.43
C THR A 136 -11.84 -9.99 16.72
N THR A 137 -12.22 -10.64 15.62
CA THR A 137 -11.26 -11.14 14.63
C THR A 137 -10.99 -10.07 13.58
N LEU A 138 -9.73 -9.74 13.37
CA LEU A 138 -9.28 -8.85 12.29
C LEU A 138 -8.82 -9.69 11.09
N LEU A 139 -9.47 -9.52 9.95
CA LEU A 139 -9.11 -10.13 8.68
C LEU A 139 -8.40 -9.10 7.80
N ILE A 140 -7.19 -9.40 7.39
CA ILE A 140 -6.44 -8.62 6.40
C ILE A 140 -6.54 -9.37 5.06
N VAL A 141 -7.18 -8.73 4.07
CA VAL A 141 -7.44 -9.32 2.76
C VAL A 141 -6.34 -8.93 1.79
N GLY A 142 -5.58 -9.90 1.33
CA GLY A 142 -4.63 -9.74 0.22
C GLY A 142 -5.18 -10.28 -1.10
N HIS A 143 -4.50 -9.99 -2.21
CA HIS A 143 -4.86 -10.58 -3.51
C HIS A 143 -4.60 -12.10 -3.50
N GLY A 144 -3.40 -12.47 -3.05
CA GLY A 144 -2.89 -13.81 -3.21
C GLY A 144 -2.49 -14.10 -4.66
N THR A 145 -1.76 -15.15 -4.89
CA THR A 145 -1.50 -15.70 -6.23
C THR A 145 -0.92 -17.09 -6.12
N SER A 146 -1.37 -17.97 -6.98
CA SER A 146 -0.80 -19.33 -7.10
C SER A 146 0.56 -19.35 -7.82
N LEU A 147 1.01 -18.20 -8.37
CA LEU A 147 2.20 -18.14 -9.21
C LEU A 147 3.50 -17.85 -8.44
N ASN A 148 3.41 -17.17 -7.29
CA ASN A 148 4.56 -16.89 -6.42
C ASN A 148 4.10 -16.41 -5.04
N ASP A 149 4.95 -16.58 -4.01
CA ASP A 149 4.64 -16.20 -2.62
C ASP A 149 4.76 -14.68 -2.35
N ASN A 150 5.27 -13.89 -3.28
CA ASN A 150 5.65 -12.50 -3.02
C ASN A 150 4.44 -11.59 -2.74
N SER A 151 3.29 -11.83 -3.36
CA SER A 151 2.08 -11.04 -3.14
C SER A 151 1.52 -11.18 -1.71
N ALA A 152 1.73 -12.34 -1.09
CA ALA A 152 1.27 -12.63 0.26
C ALA A 152 2.27 -12.20 1.36
N VAL A 153 3.57 -12.07 1.04
CA VAL A 153 4.64 -11.82 2.04
C VAL A 153 4.38 -10.54 2.84
N ALA A 154 4.05 -9.44 2.18
CA ALA A 154 3.79 -8.18 2.86
C ALA A 154 2.58 -8.28 3.81
N ALA A 155 1.47 -8.88 3.35
CA ALA A 155 0.28 -9.09 4.18
C ALA A 155 0.56 -10.01 5.37
N LYS A 156 1.26 -11.12 5.18
CA LYS A 156 1.68 -12.05 6.25
C LYS A 156 2.50 -11.34 7.31
N ARG A 157 3.49 -10.55 6.90
CA ARG A 157 4.33 -9.77 7.81
C ARG A 157 3.51 -8.79 8.67
N GLN A 158 2.57 -8.06 8.06
CA GLN A 158 1.72 -7.12 8.80
C GLN A 158 0.84 -7.87 9.81
N VAL A 159 0.24 -8.98 9.43
CA VAL A 159 -0.57 -9.82 10.34
C VAL A 159 0.25 -10.34 11.52
N GLU A 160 1.48 -10.80 11.29
CA GLU A 160 2.37 -11.26 12.36
C GLU A 160 2.70 -10.13 13.34
N MET A 161 2.99 -8.94 12.83
CA MET A 161 3.26 -7.77 13.66
C MET A 161 2.04 -7.35 14.50
N ILE A 162 0.83 -7.36 13.91
CA ILE A 162 -0.42 -7.04 14.62
C ILE A 162 -0.72 -8.13 15.65
N ARG A 163 -0.55 -9.40 15.28
CA ARG A 163 -0.77 -10.56 16.19
C ARG A 163 0.15 -10.50 17.41
N ALA A 164 1.40 -10.10 17.23
CA ALA A 164 2.36 -9.97 18.31
C ALA A 164 1.97 -8.91 19.36
N ARG A 165 1.09 -7.95 19.02
CA ARG A 165 0.56 -6.97 19.99
C ARG A 165 -0.47 -7.56 20.94
N GLY A 166 -1.20 -8.60 20.53
CA GLY A 166 -2.21 -9.26 21.37
C GLY A 166 -3.48 -8.45 21.60
N ASP A 167 -3.74 -7.40 20.81
CA ASP A 167 -4.90 -6.49 21.00
C ASP A 167 -6.22 -7.14 20.53
N TYR A 168 -6.17 -8.03 19.52
CA TYR A 168 -7.33 -8.69 18.91
C TYR A 168 -7.48 -10.13 19.35
N ALA A 169 -8.71 -10.65 19.41
CA ALA A 169 -8.98 -12.06 19.69
C ALA A 169 -8.28 -12.99 18.68
N ALA A 170 -8.26 -12.57 17.41
CA ALA A 170 -7.51 -13.24 16.35
C ALA A 170 -7.16 -12.22 15.25
N VAL A 171 -6.03 -12.43 14.56
CA VAL A 171 -5.63 -11.68 13.37
C VAL A 171 -5.24 -12.67 12.30
N LEU A 172 -5.90 -12.63 11.15
CA LEU A 172 -5.75 -13.62 10.08
C LEU A 172 -5.54 -12.94 8.73
N ASN A 173 -4.72 -13.57 7.87
CA ASN A 173 -4.75 -13.27 6.44
C ASN A 173 -5.82 -14.12 5.76
N VAL A 174 -6.50 -13.53 4.79
CA VAL A 174 -7.32 -14.21 3.80
C VAL A 174 -7.03 -13.63 2.42
N TYR A 175 -7.23 -14.43 1.38
CA TYR A 175 -6.86 -14.04 0.02
C TYR A 175 -8.00 -14.30 -0.96
N MET A 176 -7.94 -13.61 -2.10
CA MET A 176 -8.91 -13.80 -3.18
C MET A 176 -8.61 -15.07 -3.99
N GLU A 177 -7.33 -15.38 -4.21
CA GLU A 177 -6.89 -16.41 -5.17
C GLU A 177 -6.08 -17.57 -4.54
N GLU A 178 -5.79 -17.52 -3.24
CA GLU A 178 -5.08 -18.60 -2.54
C GLU A 178 -5.67 -18.85 -1.14
N PRO A 179 -5.54 -20.08 -0.58
CA PRO A 179 -5.98 -20.36 0.79
C PRO A 179 -5.14 -19.62 1.86
N PRO A 180 -5.75 -19.20 2.98
CA PRO A 180 -7.20 -19.28 3.24
C PRO A 180 -7.97 -18.26 2.41
N LEU A 181 -9.04 -18.71 1.74
CA LEU A 181 -9.85 -17.86 0.88
C LEU A 181 -10.70 -16.88 1.68
N VAL A 182 -11.00 -15.71 1.08
CA VAL A 182 -11.95 -14.74 1.66
C VAL A 182 -13.30 -15.41 1.90
N SER A 183 -13.78 -16.27 1.00
CA SER A 183 -15.04 -17.02 1.15
C SER A 183 -15.07 -17.96 2.36
N ASP A 184 -13.92 -18.35 2.89
CA ASP A 184 -13.83 -19.26 4.05
C ASP A 184 -13.95 -18.52 5.39
N TRP A 185 -14.11 -17.19 5.36
CA TRP A 185 -14.08 -16.34 6.57
C TRP A 185 -14.97 -16.83 7.70
N LEU A 186 -16.16 -17.34 7.37
CA LEU A 186 -17.10 -17.82 8.37
C LEU A 186 -16.57 -19.08 9.10
N ALA A 187 -15.88 -19.96 8.39
CA ALA A 187 -15.32 -21.21 8.94
C ALA A 187 -14.07 -20.95 9.80
N ILE A 188 -13.27 -19.97 9.46
CA ILE A 188 -11.98 -19.69 10.12
C ILE A 188 -12.07 -18.65 11.25
N THR A 189 -13.18 -17.92 11.38
CA THR A 189 -13.37 -16.94 12.47
C THR A 189 -14.26 -17.55 13.56
N LEU A 190 -13.94 -17.27 14.83
CA LEU A 190 -14.69 -17.80 15.98
C LEU A 190 -15.45 -16.70 16.74
N THR A 191 -15.09 -15.44 16.54
CA THR A 191 -15.69 -14.30 17.24
C THR A 191 -17.00 -13.87 16.61
N ARG A 192 -17.85 -13.20 17.40
CA ARG A 192 -19.08 -12.58 16.88
C ARG A 192 -18.79 -11.38 16.00
N ASN A 193 -17.75 -10.62 16.34
CA ASN A 193 -17.35 -9.42 15.61
C ASN A 193 -16.19 -9.76 14.68
N VAL A 194 -16.30 -9.39 13.40
CA VAL A 194 -15.27 -9.58 12.39
C VAL A 194 -15.04 -8.27 11.67
N VAL A 195 -13.83 -7.76 11.71
CA VAL A 195 -13.41 -6.57 10.97
C VAL A 195 -12.57 -7.00 9.78
N VAL A 196 -12.89 -6.50 8.60
CA VAL A 196 -12.21 -6.84 7.35
C VAL A 196 -11.58 -5.59 6.76
N VAL A 197 -10.26 -5.64 6.53
CA VAL A 197 -9.49 -4.54 5.94
C VAL A 197 -8.81 -5.03 4.66
N PRO A 198 -9.23 -4.54 3.47
CA PRO A 198 -8.54 -4.84 2.22
C PRO A 198 -7.14 -4.20 2.20
N PHE A 199 -6.11 -5.03 1.98
CA PHE A 199 -4.72 -4.61 1.91
C PHE A 199 -4.33 -4.34 0.47
N PHE A 200 -4.88 -3.26 -0.10
CA PHE A 200 -4.70 -2.81 -1.48
C PHE A 200 -4.35 -1.31 -1.51
N VAL A 201 -3.63 -0.87 -2.54
CA VAL A 201 -3.24 0.55 -2.70
C VAL A 201 -4.38 1.45 -3.18
N SER A 202 -5.48 0.86 -3.67
CA SER A 202 -6.66 1.59 -4.15
C SER A 202 -7.95 0.83 -3.90
N ASP A 203 -9.05 1.57 -3.91
CA ASP A 203 -10.40 1.04 -3.86
C ASP A 203 -10.91 0.73 -5.29
N GLY A 204 -10.25 -0.21 -5.96
CA GLY A 204 -10.65 -0.71 -7.27
C GLY A 204 -11.80 -1.74 -7.21
N LEU A 205 -12.06 -2.42 -8.34
CA LEU A 205 -13.12 -3.44 -8.46
C LEU A 205 -13.03 -4.50 -7.36
N HIS A 206 -11.84 -4.97 -7.02
CA HIS A 206 -11.66 -5.97 -5.97
C HIS A 206 -12.24 -5.53 -4.63
N SER A 207 -11.98 -4.29 -4.21
CA SER A 207 -12.47 -3.78 -2.91
C SER A 207 -13.96 -3.43 -2.93
N HIS A 208 -14.53 -3.06 -4.10
CA HIS A 208 -15.93 -2.64 -4.19
C HIS A 208 -16.89 -3.75 -4.58
N GLU A 209 -16.43 -4.72 -5.35
CA GLU A 209 -17.27 -5.76 -5.92
C GLU A 209 -16.86 -7.16 -5.48
N ASP A 210 -15.62 -7.57 -5.75
CA ASP A 210 -15.23 -8.97 -5.59
C ASP A 210 -15.18 -9.40 -4.12
N ILE A 211 -14.47 -8.65 -3.27
CA ILE A 211 -14.35 -8.99 -1.84
C ILE A 211 -15.71 -8.94 -1.12
N PRO A 212 -16.56 -7.91 -1.28
CA PRO A 212 -17.91 -7.92 -0.72
C PRO A 212 -18.74 -9.15 -1.13
N VAL A 213 -18.69 -9.55 -2.41
CA VAL A 213 -19.39 -10.75 -2.90
C VAL A 213 -18.84 -12.01 -2.21
N LEU A 214 -17.52 -12.17 -2.13
CA LEU A 214 -16.88 -13.31 -1.46
C LEU A 214 -17.20 -13.37 0.04
N LEU A 215 -17.45 -12.23 0.68
CA LEU A 215 -17.89 -12.15 2.08
C LEU A 215 -19.38 -12.42 2.27
N GLY A 216 -20.19 -12.45 1.19
CA GLY A 216 -21.64 -12.60 1.24
C GLY A 216 -22.38 -11.28 1.50
N ILE A 217 -21.77 -10.14 1.22
CA ILE A 217 -22.39 -8.81 1.35
C ILE A 217 -23.25 -8.55 0.11
N ASN A 218 -24.58 -8.57 0.26
CA ASN A 218 -25.54 -8.53 -0.85
C ASN A 218 -25.64 -7.18 -1.59
N ASN A 219 -25.01 -6.13 -1.09
CA ASN A 219 -25.03 -4.78 -1.68
C ASN A 219 -23.63 -4.40 -2.19
N ALA A 220 -22.92 -5.34 -2.81
CA ALA A 220 -21.67 -5.08 -3.50
C ALA A 220 -21.86 -3.90 -4.49
N GLY A 221 -20.95 -2.92 -4.43
CA GLY A 221 -21.08 -1.68 -5.22
C GLY A 221 -21.79 -0.52 -4.52
N ASN A 222 -22.50 -0.73 -3.42
CA ASN A 222 -23.05 0.37 -2.62
C ASN A 222 -22.03 0.84 -1.56
N ARG A 223 -21.29 1.90 -1.85
CA ARG A 223 -20.31 2.52 -0.95
C ARG A 223 -20.91 3.01 0.37
N THR A 224 -22.25 3.12 0.46
CA THR A 224 -22.99 3.64 1.62
C THR A 224 -23.63 2.55 2.46
N ALA A 225 -23.38 1.26 2.15
CA ALA A 225 -23.91 0.17 2.95
C ALA A 225 -23.38 0.27 4.39
N ALA A 226 -24.29 0.44 5.34
CA ALA A 226 -23.93 0.71 6.72
C ALA A 226 -23.30 -0.51 7.40
N ASN A 227 -22.12 -0.34 7.98
CA ASN A 227 -21.56 -1.30 8.93
C ASN A 227 -22.37 -1.29 10.26
N PRO A 228 -22.48 -2.44 10.96
CA PRO A 228 -22.05 -3.76 10.53
C PRO A 228 -23.06 -4.49 9.63
N HIS A 229 -22.55 -5.33 8.74
CA HIS A 229 -23.37 -6.31 8.02
C HIS A 229 -23.68 -7.49 8.94
N GLN A 230 -24.97 -7.82 9.12
CA GLN A 230 -25.39 -8.97 9.93
C GLN A 230 -25.42 -10.24 9.05
N LEU A 231 -24.42 -11.08 9.16
CA LEU A 231 -24.24 -12.28 8.33
C LEU A 231 -24.03 -13.51 9.23
N HIS A 232 -24.87 -14.51 9.06
CA HIS A 232 -24.74 -15.79 9.79
C HIS A 232 -24.57 -15.66 11.31
N GLY A 233 -25.28 -14.70 11.93
CA GLY A 233 -25.23 -14.44 13.37
C GLY A 233 -23.98 -13.66 13.84
N ARG A 234 -23.19 -13.14 12.91
CA ARG A 234 -22.01 -12.32 13.17
C ARG A 234 -22.18 -10.89 12.66
N SER A 235 -21.48 -9.97 13.31
CA SER A 235 -21.39 -8.58 12.92
C SER A 235 -20.10 -8.39 12.12
N LEU A 236 -20.18 -8.26 10.80
CA LEU A 236 -19.07 -8.05 9.91
C LEU A 236 -18.94 -6.56 9.56
N PHE A 237 -17.77 -6.00 9.81
CA PHE A 237 -17.41 -4.61 9.53
C PHE A 237 -16.42 -4.62 8.35
N TYR A 238 -16.81 -4.02 7.22
CA TYR A 238 -16.00 -3.96 6.02
C TYR A 238 -15.49 -2.54 5.79
N SER A 239 -14.18 -2.38 5.64
CA SER A 239 -13.55 -1.08 5.40
C SER A 239 -13.23 -0.85 3.93
N THR A 240 -12.93 0.39 3.57
CA THR A 240 -12.23 0.73 2.32
C THR A 240 -10.79 0.22 2.35
N ALA A 241 -10.17 0.11 1.17
CA ALA A 241 -8.79 -0.34 1.04
C ALA A 241 -7.81 0.55 1.80
N ILE A 242 -6.74 -0.05 2.33
CA ILE A 242 -5.75 0.67 3.15
C ILE A 242 -5.09 1.82 2.42
N GLY A 243 -4.91 1.71 1.09
CA GLY A 243 -4.30 2.77 0.28
C GLY A 243 -5.12 4.06 0.21
N THR A 244 -6.40 4.05 0.62
CA THR A 244 -7.22 5.26 0.72
C THR A 244 -7.05 5.99 2.06
N GLU A 245 -6.27 5.44 2.99
CA GLU A 245 -6.01 6.06 4.29
C GLU A 245 -5.17 7.34 4.13
N PRO A 246 -5.63 8.52 4.56
CA PRO A 246 -4.90 9.78 4.36
C PRO A 246 -3.46 9.76 4.92
N LYS A 247 -3.23 9.04 6.02
CA LYS A 247 -1.90 8.87 6.60
C LYS A 247 -0.98 7.93 5.81
N PHE A 248 -1.46 7.32 4.74
CA PHE A 248 -0.59 6.57 3.83
C PHE A 248 0.48 7.46 3.21
N ALA A 249 0.22 8.77 3.07
CA ALA A 249 1.21 9.77 2.68
C ALA A 249 2.44 9.78 3.62
N ASP A 250 2.24 9.52 4.93
CA ASP A 250 3.35 9.43 5.89
C ASP A 250 4.26 8.25 5.56
N VAL A 251 3.67 7.09 5.21
CA VAL A 251 4.41 5.89 4.81
C VAL A 251 5.26 6.14 3.57
N ILE A 252 4.71 6.82 2.57
CA ILE A 252 5.46 7.17 1.34
C ILE A 252 6.66 8.07 1.69
N ILE A 253 6.48 9.08 2.54
CA ILE A 253 7.57 9.97 2.98
C ILE A 253 8.61 9.19 3.78
N GLU A 254 8.16 8.28 4.66
CA GLU A 254 9.03 7.47 5.50
C GLU A 254 9.84 6.45 4.70
N GLN A 255 9.34 5.96 3.55
CA GLN A 255 10.13 5.13 2.63
C GLN A 255 11.35 5.88 2.08
N ALA A 256 11.17 7.15 1.69
CA ALA A 256 12.30 7.97 1.26
C ALA A 256 13.31 8.23 2.42
N ALA A 257 12.80 8.39 3.64
CA ALA A 257 13.65 8.56 4.81
C ALA A 257 14.38 7.26 5.21
N ALA A 258 13.70 6.12 5.09
CA ALA A 258 14.27 4.81 5.35
C ALA A 258 15.41 4.46 4.38
N PHE A 259 15.30 4.89 3.11
CA PHE A 259 16.38 4.72 2.14
C PHE A 259 17.68 5.38 2.62
N ASP A 260 17.62 6.63 3.09
CA ASP A 260 18.81 7.34 3.56
C ASP A 260 19.35 6.76 4.88
N ALA A 261 18.49 6.12 5.68
CA ALA A 261 18.92 5.50 6.95
C ALA A 261 19.60 4.13 6.73
N GLN A 262 19.41 3.50 5.58
CA GLN A 262 20.16 2.31 5.19
C GLN A 262 21.57 2.74 4.81
N LYS A 263 22.55 2.60 5.74
CA LYS A 263 23.96 2.81 5.39
C LYS A 263 24.30 1.82 4.26
N PRO A 264 24.99 2.26 3.18
CA PRO A 264 25.60 1.32 2.28
C PRO A 264 26.51 0.41 3.11
N GLU A 265 26.31 -0.90 3.02
CA GLU A 265 27.35 -1.83 3.46
C GLU A 265 28.59 -1.45 2.64
N LEU A 266 29.55 -0.84 3.29
CA LEU A 266 30.88 -0.66 2.74
C LEU A 266 31.40 -2.07 2.47
N ASP A 267 31.45 -2.44 1.19
CA ASP A 267 32.15 -3.61 0.73
C ASP A 267 33.54 -3.62 1.38
N SER A 268 33.67 -4.40 2.45
CA SER A 268 34.95 -4.76 3.00
C SER A 268 35.56 -5.82 2.08
N VAL A 269 36.01 -5.39 0.91
CA VAL A 269 36.94 -6.15 0.10
C VAL A 269 38.33 -5.83 0.63
N SER A 270 38.82 -6.72 1.46
CA SER A 270 40.24 -6.85 1.80
C SER A 270 40.85 -7.95 0.96
#